data_dad4019d2f5b37c158b021dd26ab8910
#
_entry.id   dad4019d2f5b37c158b021dd26ab8910
#
_cell.length_a   1.000
_cell.length_b   1.000
_cell.length_c   1.000
_cell.angle_alpha   90.00
_cell.angle_beta   90.00
_cell.angle_gamma   90.00
#
_symmetry.space_group_name_H-M   'P 1'
#
loop_
_entity.id
_entity.type
_entity.pdbx_description
1 polymer ?
#
loop_
_entity_poly.entity_id
_entity_poly.type
_entity_poly.pdbx_seq_one_letter_code
_entity_poly.pdbx_strand_id
1 'polypeptide(L)'
;MIGQRITIEICRASTSELVTVDAWRTATPGVVVHESPGGIWWAATHQRSGTVIATFEDPYSAMAFAAAIGEFDWTRSGAALVADPAVERCVIRRKRELGALVTVFNGGPERARRLSI
;
A
#
# COMPACT_ATOMS: atom_id res chain seq x y z
N MET A 1 6.56 -7.25 -15.10
CA MET A 1 6.20 -7.48 -13.68
C MET A 1 5.74 -8.90 -13.49
N ILE A 2 6.19 -9.56 -12.44
CA ILE A 2 5.80 -10.91 -12.08
C ILE A 2 4.56 -10.85 -11.20
N GLY A 3 3.60 -11.74 -11.45
CA GLY A 3 2.37 -11.81 -10.68
C GLY A 3 1.14 -11.59 -11.53
N GLN A 4 -0.01 -11.90 -10.96
CA GLN A 4 -1.29 -11.75 -11.64
C GLN A 4 -1.70 -10.27 -11.68
N ARG A 5 -2.03 -9.79 -12.87
CA ARG A 5 -2.56 -8.45 -13.06
C ARG A 5 -4.06 -8.44 -12.72
N ILE A 6 -4.46 -7.43 -11.99
CA ILE A 6 -5.86 -7.20 -11.60
C ILE A 6 -6.17 -5.72 -11.71
N THR A 7 -7.44 -5.37 -11.59
CA THR A 7 -7.89 -3.98 -11.53
C THR A 7 -8.42 -3.70 -10.13
N ILE A 8 -7.99 -2.61 -9.53
CA ILE A 8 -8.43 -2.22 -8.18
C ILE A 8 -8.84 -0.76 -8.14
N GLU A 9 -9.59 -0.39 -7.11
CA GLU A 9 -9.86 1.00 -6.78
C GLU A 9 -8.93 1.45 -5.66
N ILE A 10 -8.31 2.60 -5.83
CA ILE A 10 -7.48 3.23 -4.80
C ILE A 10 -8.04 4.59 -4.42
N CYS A 11 -7.74 5.02 -3.21
CA CYS A 11 -8.14 6.34 -2.73
C CYS A 11 -7.01 7.33 -2.99
N ARG A 12 -7.29 8.38 -3.76
CA ARG A 12 -6.39 9.53 -3.88
C ARG A 12 -6.40 10.32 -2.60
N ALA A 13 -5.25 10.40 -1.92
CA ALA A 13 -5.14 11.11 -0.65
C ALA A 13 -5.53 12.59 -0.77
N SER A 14 -5.12 13.25 -1.85
CA SER A 14 -5.35 14.69 -2.05
C SER A 14 -6.81 15.07 -2.27
N THR A 15 -7.61 14.18 -2.87
CA THR A 15 -9.00 14.46 -3.22
C THR A 15 -9.99 13.53 -2.56
N SER A 16 -9.51 12.45 -1.96
CA SER A 16 -10.33 11.32 -1.46
C SER A 16 -11.17 10.65 -2.54
N GLU A 17 -10.82 10.87 -3.80
CA GLU A 17 -11.49 10.30 -4.95
C GLU A 17 -11.03 8.86 -5.15
N LEU A 18 -11.96 7.98 -5.56
CA LEU A 18 -11.63 6.61 -5.94
C LEU A 18 -11.20 6.58 -7.41
N VAL A 19 -10.04 6.00 -7.65
CA VAL A 19 -9.46 5.89 -8.97
C VAL A 19 -9.20 4.42 -9.27
N THR A 20 -9.59 3.96 -10.45
CA THR A 20 -9.33 2.60 -10.90
C THR A 20 -7.94 2.51 -11.51
N VAL A 21 -7.14 1.56 -11.07
CA VAL A 21 -5.79 1.33 -11.58
C VAL A 21 -5.55 -0.15 -11.84
N ASP A 22 -4.65 -0.43 -12.78
CA ASP A 22 -4.11 -1.77 -12.95
C ASP A 22 -3.10 -2.05 -11.84
N ALA A 23 -3.17 -3.24 -11.27
CA ALA A 23 -2.29 -3.64 -10.19
C ALA A 23 -1.83 -5.08 -10.37
N TRP A 24 -0.79 -5.46 -9.66
CA TRP A 24 -0.27 -6.82 -9.64
C TRP A 24 -0.39 -7.41 -8.24
N ARG A 25 -0.86 -8.65 -8.18
CA ARG A 25 -0.86 -9.41 -6.93
C ARG A 25 0.58 -9.64 -6.49
N THR A 26 0.76 -9.69 -5.18
CA THR A 26 2.06 -9.92 -4.55
C THR A 26 2.10 -11.27 -3.85
N ALA A 27 3.23 -11.59 -3.22
CA ALA A 27 3.35 -12.78 -2.38
C ALA A 27 2.44 -12.72 -1.15
N THR A 28 1.93 -11.53 -0.79
CA THR A 28 1.07 -11.33 0.39
C THR A 28 -0.37 -11.09 -0.06
N PRO A 29 -1.30 -12.01 0.25
CA PRO A 29 -2.71 -11.77 -0.02
C PRO A 29 -3.21 -10.49 0.66
N GLY A 30 -3.94 -9.67 -0.09
CA GLY A 30 -4.45 -8.39 0.40
C GLY A 30 -3.53 -7.19 0.16
N VAL A 31 -2.32 -7.42 -0.34
CA VAL A 31 -1.38 -6.37 -0.75
C VAL A 31 -1.12 -6.48 -2.24
N VAL A 32 -1.27 -5.38 -2.94
CA VAL A 32 -1.03 -5.28 -4.39
C VAL A 32 -0.03 -4.17 -4.69
N VAL A 33 0.59 -4.25 -5.85
CA VAL A 33 1.56 -3.25 -6.32
C VAL A 33 1.04 -2.63 -7.61
N HIS A 34 1.13 -1.31 -7.73
CA HIS A 34 0.71 -0.58 -8.92
C HIS A 34 1.53 0.71 -9.09
N GLU A 35 1.54 1.25 -10.32
CA GLU A 35 2.06 2.60 -10.52
C GLU A 35 1.12 3.61 -9.85
N SER A 36 1.68 4.69 -9.32
CA SER A 36 0.88 5.79 -8.84
C SER A 36 0.16 6.46 -10.02
N PRO A 37 -0.99 7.09 -9.79
CA PRO A 37 -1.60 7.93 -10.81
C PRO A 37 -0.59 9.00 -11.25
N GLY A 38 -0.27 9.02 -12.54
CA GLY A 38 0.79 9.88 -13.08
C GLY A 38 2.10 9.16 -13.35
N GLY A 39 2.27 7.90 -12.90
CA GLY A 39 3.39 7.04 -13.28
C GLY A 39 4.75 7.40 -12.69
N ILE A 40 4.78 8.17 -11.57
CA ILE A 40 6.04 8.63 -10.96
C ILE A 40 6.60 7.61 -9.96
N TRP A 41 5.70 6.96 -9.23
CA TRP A 41 6.07 6.04 -8.14
C TRP A 41 5.42 4.67 -8.34
N TRP A 42 5.93 3.69 -7.60
CA TRP A 42 5.30 2.38 -7.47
C TRP A 42 4.81 2.22 -6.04
N ALA A 43 3.55 1.86 -5.87
CA ALA A 43 2.89 1.77 -4.57
C ALA A 43 2.61 0.33 -4.19
N ALA A 44 2.85 -0.01 -2.92
CA ALA A 44 2.29 -1.19 -2.28
C ALA A 44 1.03 -0.73 -1.54
N THR A 45 -0.11 -1.31 -1.88
CA THR A 45 -1.42 -0.82 -1.46
C THR A 45 -2.22 -1.93 -0.78
N HIS A 46 -2.91 -1.58 0.30
CA HIS A 46 -3.86 -2.44 0.97
C HIS A 46 -5.11 -2.53 0.08
N GLN A 47 -5.36 -3.70 -0.51
CA GLN A 47 -6.40 -3.87 -1.53
C GLN A 47 -7.79 -3.54 -0.98
N ARG A 48 -8.10 -4.02 0.20
CA ARG A 48 -9.43 -3.87 0.81
C ARG A 48 -9.81 -2.40 1.06
N SER A 49 -8.88 -1.59 1.54
CA SER A 49 -9.13 -0.18 1.83
C SER A 49 -8.79 0.75 0.67
N GLY A 50 -8.02 0.28 -0.30
CA GLY A 50 -7.50 1.11 -1.37
C GLY A 50 -6.42 2.11 -0.91
N THR A 51 -5.89 1.94 0.30
CA THR A 51 -4.92 2.87 0.89
C THR A 51 -3.50 2.40 0.66
N VAL A 52 -2.64 3.32 0.22
CA VAL A 52 -1.23 3.07 0.01
C VAL A 52 -0.53 2.82 1.34
N ILE A 53 0.25 1.74 1.41
CA ILE A 53 1.07 1.40 2.58
C ILE A 53 2.44 2.06 2.45
N ALA A 54 3.05 1.96 1.27
CA ALA A 54 4.38 2.50 0.99
C ALA A 54 4.55 2.76 -0.49
N THR A 55 5.40 3.73 -0.83
CA THR A 55 5.76 4.03 -2.22
C THR A 55 7.26 3.87 -2.43
N PHE A 56 7.64 3.52 -3.65
CA PHE A 56 9.02 3.23 -4.04
C PHE A 56 9.30 3.79 -5.43
N GLU A 57 10.56 3.96 -5.75
CA GLU A 57 10.96 4.44 -7.08
C GLU A 57 10.82 3.36 -8.17
N ASP A 58 10.86 2.08 -7.79
CA ASP A 58 10.81 0.97 -8.72
C ASP A 58 9.84 -0.14 -8.25
N PRO A 59 9.34 -0.97 -9.19
CA PRO A 59 8.38 -2.01 -8.86
C PRO A 59 8.98 -3.16 -8.07
N TYR A 60 10.27 -3.43 -8.21
CA TYR A 60 10.92 -4.54 -7.52
C TYR A 60 11.01 -4.31 -6.03
N SER A 61 11.33 -3.07 -5.63
CA SER A 61 11.34 -2.68 -4.21
C SER A 61 9.94 -2.75 -3.61
N ALA A 62 8.91 -2.34 -4.35
CA ALA A 62 7.52 -2.44 -3.92
C ALA A 62 7.11 -3.91 -3.71
N MET A 63 7.48 -4.79 -4.64
CA MET A 63 7.18 -6.22 -4.52
C MET A 63 7.92 -6.87 -3.36
N ALA A 64 9.19 -6.51 -3.15
CA ALA A 64 9.98 -7.00 -2.02
C ALA A 64 9.39 -6.54 -0.68
N PHE A 65 8.92 -5.31 -0.61
CA PHE A 65 8.23 -4.78 0.57
C PHE A 65 6.95 -5.57 0.85
N ALA A 66 6.13 -5.81 -0.16
CA ALA A 66 4.89 -6.57 -0.01
C ALA A 66 5.16 -7.98 0.54
N ALA A 67 6.22 -8.64 0.06
CA ALA A 67 6.62 -9.95 0.58
C ALA A 67 7.11 -9.85 2.05
N ALA A 68 7.86 -8.79 2.37
CA ALA A 68 8.46 -8.61 3.70
C ALA A 68 7.44 -8.36 4.81
N ILE A 69 6.25 -7.85 4.48
CA ILE A 69 5.16 -7.63 5.45
C ILE A 69 4.15 -8.78 5.48
N GLY A 70 4.45 -9.91 4.85
CA GLY A 70 3.54 -11.03 4.65
C GLY A 70 3.25 -11.85 5.90
N GLU A 71 3.88 -11.56 7.04
CA GLU A 71 3.61 -12.26 8.31
C GLU A 71 2.26 -11.89 8.93
N PHE A 72 1.63 -10.82 8.47
CA PHE A 72 0.32 -10.37 8.96
C PHE A 72 -0.78 -10.65 7.96
N ASP A 73 -2.01 -10.72 8.45
CA ASP A 73 -3.21 -10.89 7.62
C ASP A 73 -3.67 -9.54 7.07
N TRP A 74 -3.30 -9.26 5.82
CA TRP A 74 -3.65 -8.03 5.12
C TRP A 74 -5.04 -8.08 4.48
N THR A 75 -5.79 -9.14 4.69
CA THR A 75 -7.21 -9.20 4.30
C THR A 75 -8.13 -8.56 5.33
N ARG A 76 -7.61 -8.23 6.52
CA ARG A 76 -8.33 -7.48 7.56
C ARG A 76 -8.65 -6.07 7.09
N SER A 77 -9.58 -5.40 7.80
CA SER A 77 -9.88 -4.00 7.54
C SER A 77 -8.66 -3.10 7.77
N GLY A 78 -8.61 -1.97 7.07
CA GLY A 78 -7.53 -1.00 7.26
C GLY A 78 -7.47 -0.49 8.69
N ALA A 79 -8.62 -0.25 9.32
CA ALA A 79 -8.69 0.20 10.71
C ALA A 79 -8.07 -0.82 11.68
N ALA A 80 -8.34 -2.11 11.49
CA ALA A 80 -7.77 -3.17 12.32
C ALA A 80 -6.25 -3.23 12.18
N LEU A 81 -5.73 -3.10 10.97
CA LEU A 81 -4.29 -3.12 10.69
C LEU A 81 -3.58 -1.91 11.31
N VAL A 82 -4.15 -0.73 11.16
CA VAL A 82 -3.57 0.51 11.73
C VAL A 82 -3.56 0.47 13.25
N ALA A 83 -4.57 -0.15 13.87
CA ALA A 83 -4.66 -0.28 15.32
C ALA A 83 -3.70 -1.32 15.91
N ASP A 84 -3.09 -2.16 15.07
CA ASP A 84 -2.18 -3.22 15.52
C ASP A 84 -0.74 -2.69 15.61
N PRO A 85 -0.17 -2.55 16.82
CA PRO A 85 1.20 -2.02 16.99
C PRO A 85 2.28 -2.89 16.33
N ALA A 86 2.06 -4.18 16.25
CA ALA A 86 3.02 -5.08 15.61
C ALA A 86 3.08 -4.85 14.11
N VAL A 87 1.94 -4.59 13.47
CA VAL A 87 1.87 -4.22 12.05
C VAL A 87 2.61 -2.91 11.82
N GLU A 88 2.33 -1.90 12.62
CA GLU A 88 2.97 -0.59 12.52
C GLU A 88 4.49 -0.68 12.61
N ARG A 89 5.01 -1.40 13.61
CA ARG A 89 6.45 -1.59 13.79
C ARG A 89 7.09 -2.28 12.58
N CYS A 90 6.44 -3.32 12.07
CA CYS A 90 6.93 -4.06 10.91
C CYS A 90 6.96 -3.17 9.66
N VAL A 91 5.90 -2.45 9.40
CA VAL A 91 5.79 -1.56 8.24
C VAL A 91 6.87 -0.49 8.29
N ILE A 92 7.04 0.18 9.42
CA ILE A 92 8.07 1.23 9.59
C ILE A 92 9.47 0.66 9.33
N ARG A 93 9.78 -0.49 9.92
CA ARG A 93 11.08 -1.14 9.75
C ARG A 93 11.36 -1.51 8.29
N ARG A 94 10.38 -2.15 7.64
CA ARG A 94 10.55 -2.61 6.24
C ARG A 94 10.63 -1.45 5.25
N LYS A 95 9.87 -0.39 5.47
CA LYS A 95 9.99 0.84 4.68
C LYS A 95 11.42 1.38 4.73
N ARG A 96 11.99 1.44 5.91
CA ARG A 96 13.35 1.95 6.11
C ARG A 96 14.39 1.05 5.45
N GLU A 97 14.26 -0.26 5.60
CA GLU A 97 15.19 -1.24 5.02
C GLU A 97 15.18 -1.24 3.49
N LEU A 98 14.02 -1.00 2.89
CA LEU A 98 13.83 -1.11 1.44
C LEU A 98 13.80 0.24 0.71
N GLY A 99 14.08 1.32 1.40
CA GLY A 99 14.19 2.64 0.80
C GLY A 99 12.87 3.24 0.33
N ALA A 100 11.79 3.01 1.08
CA ALA A 100 10.50 3.60 0.77
C ALA A 100 10.55 5.12 0.83
N LEU A 101 9.77 5.75 -0.02
CA LEU A 101 9.51 7.17 0.06
C LEU A 101 8.61 7.46 1.26
N VAL A 102 8.57 8.72 1.70
CA VAL A 102 7.80 9.09 2.89
C VAL A 102 6.30 8.96 2.62
N THR A 103 5.68 7.95 3.23
CA THR A 103 4.24 7.72 3.19
C THR A 103 3.77 7.20 4.53
N VAL A 104 2.50 7.42 4.83
CA VAL A 104 1.86 6.93 6.05
C VAL A 104 0.68 6.05 5.66
N PHE A 105 0.68 4.80 6.14
CA PHE A 105 -0.50 3.96 6.01
C PHE A 105 -1.56 4.43 7.01
N ASN A 106 -2.70 4.87 6.50
CA ASN A 106 -3.74 5.51 7.29
C ASN A 106 -5.02 4.68 7.43
N GLY A 107 -5.06 3.49 6.85
CA GLY A 107 -6.15 2.53 7.03
C GLY A 107 -7.41 2.76 6.23
N GLY A 108 -7.51 3.85 5.47
CA GLY A 108 -8.68 4.07 4.63
C GLY A 108 -8.95 5.52 4.26
N PRO A 109 -10.00 5.75 3.46
CA PRO A 109 -10.28 7.06 2.87
C PRO A 109 -10.47 8.20 3.86
N GLU A 110 -11.17 7.96 4.96
CA GLU A 110 -11.41 9.01 5.96
C GLU A 110 -10.12 9.48 6.62
N ARG A 111 -9.24 8.54 6.96
CA ARG A 111 -7.96 8.87 7.57
C ARG A 111 -7.00 9.47 6.57
N ALA A 112 -7.01 9.01 5.31
CA ALA A 112 -6.25 9.59 4.23
C ALA A 112 -6.58 11.08 4.07
N ARG A 113 -7.86 11.39 4.13
CA ARG A 113 -8.35 12.77 4.03
C ARG A 113 -7.77 13.68 5.10
N ARG A 114 -7.65 13.18 6.34
CA ARG A 114 -7.08 13.95 7.46
C ARG A 114 -5.57 14.12 7.34
N LEU A 115 -4.88 13.14 6.80
CA LEU A 115 -3.42 13.11 6.76
C LEU A 115 -2.81 13.74 5.51
N SER A 116 -3.62 14.02 4.50
CA SER A 116 -3.16 14.55 3.22
C SER A 116 -3.19 16.08 3.13
N ILE A 117 -3.38 16.73 4.21
CA ILE A 117 -3.42 18.19 4.30
C ILE A 117 -2.02 18.80 4.07
#